data_9b84a4eac78efe9bef9ca9549f7aeb68
#
_entry.id   9b84a4eac78efe9bef9ca9549f7aeb68
#
_cell.length_a   1.000
_cell.length_b   1.000
_cell.length_c   1.000
_cell.angle_alpha   90.00
_cell.angle_beta   90.00
_cell.angle_gamma   90.00
#
_symmetry.space_group_name_H-M   'P 1'
#
loop_
_entity.id
_entity.type
_entity.pdbx_description
1 polymer ?
#
loop_
_entity_poly.entity_id
_entity_poly.type
_entity_poly.pdbx_seq_one_letter_code
_entity_poly.pdbx_strand_id
1 'polypeptide(L)'
;GISGSVGKTSTKEMLYAVLSQRFKTHKTQGNLNNELGVPLTLLSMPEDTEAAVIEMGISDFGEMTRLSEMVQPTICVLTIIGECHLENLGDRDGVLKAKTEMFKNARENADFILNGDDDKLSTVKTVNGKKPVFFGLDAKNDFYAKNIKNSGDGKVLATLCFDNNNIDVEIPAIGTYMVTNALAAAAAGKLLGLTDEEIANGVASYKTVGSRANVINTGKIKIIDDCYNANPTSVRASLDTLSNLDGRKVAILGDMKELGSEELKLHFDTGVYAKSKDIGTVITVGELAKELAKGADGKAFDTIEDAKPEILKTIKSGDV
;
A
#
# COMPACT_ATOMS: atom_id res chain seq x y z
N GLY A 1 -3.05 15.17 2.10
CA GLY A 1 -3.35 14.14 3.08
C GLY A 1 -3.51 12.78 2.43
N ILE A 2 -2.89 11.77 2.99
CA ILE A 2 -3.00 10.40 2.46
C ILE A 2 -3.40 9.41 3.54
N SER A 3 -4.37 8.52 3.23
CA SER A 3 -4.78 7.39 4.06
C SER A 3 -5.19 6.17 3.22
N GLY A 4 -5.57 5.10 3.89
CA GLY A 4 -6.01 3.82 3.32
C GLY A 4 -5.69 2.65 4.25
N SER A 5 -6.20 1.47 3.96
CA SER A 5 -5.89 0.26 4.72
C SER A 5 -4.47 -0.24 4.40
N VAL A 6 -4.11 -0.24 3.12
CA VAL A 6 -2.82 -0.70 2.59
C VAL A 6 -2.25 0.35 1.65
N GLY A 7 -0.92 0.39 1.51
CA GLY A 7 -0.24 1.23 0.51
C GLY A 7 0.03 2.68 0.93
N LYS A 8 -0.46 3.15 2.09
CA LYS A 8 -0.25 4.53 2.57
C LYS A 8 1.21 4.99 2.46
N THR A 9 2.11 4.29 3.12
CA THR A 9 3.53 4.69 3.19
C THR A 9 4.20 4.62 1.82
N SER A 10 3.98 3.56 1.05
CA SER A 10 4.56 3.44 -0.30
C SER A 10 4.04 4.53 -1.24
N THR A 11 2.74 4.86 -1.17
CA THR A 11 2.16 5.97 -1.95
C THR A 11 2.68 7.32 -1.45
N LYS A 12 2.84 7.53 -0.13
CA LYS A 12 3.47 8.74 0.44
C LYS A 12 4.89 8.94 -0.11
N GLU A 13 5.70 7.88 -0.12
CA GLU A 13 7.06 7.95 -0.66
C GLU A 13 7.07 8.23 -2.17
N MET A 14 6.13 7.64 -2.91
CA MET A 14 5.97 7.89 -4.34
C MET A 14 5.52 9.34 -4.62
N LEU A 15 4.53 9.83 -3.86
CA LEU A 15 4.10 11.24 -3.90
C LEU A 15 5.26 12.19 -3.59
N TYR A 16 6.01 11.90 -2.53
CA TYR A 16 7.18 12.69 -2.17
C TYR A 16 8.21 12.72 -3.31
N ALA A 17 8.52 11.59 -3.91
CA ALA A 17 9.48 11.48 -5.00
C ALA A 17 9.03 12.28 -6.24
N VAL A 18 7.74 12.20 -6.59
CA VAL A 18 7.14 12.94 -7.72
C VAL A 18 7.10 14.45 -7.42
N LEU A 19 6.57 14.86 -6.28
CA LEU A 19 6.44 16.29 -5.97
C LEU A 19 7.78 16.99 -5.76
N SER A 20 8.78 16.26 -5.27
CA SER A 20 10.16 16.78 -5.10
C SER A 20 10.87 17.10 -6.42
N GLN A 21 10.31 16.75 -7.57
CA GLN A 21 10.85 17.16 -8.87
C GLN A 21 10.65 18.67 -9.13
N ARG A 22 9.68 19.28 -8.45
CA ARG A 22 9.35 20.70 -8.63
C ARG A 22 9.36 21.50 -7.34
N PHE A 23 8.90 20.89 -6.23
CA PHE A 23 8.64 21.58 -4.97
C PHE A 23 9.66 21.19 -3.90
N LYS A 24 9.95 22.11 -2.98
CA LYS A 24 10.57 21.78 -1.70
C LYS A 24 9.55 21.01 -0.87
N THR A 25 9.65 19.68 -0.90
CA THR A 25 8.61 18.79 -0.38
C THR A 25 9.00 18.24 0.99
N HIS A 26 8.09 18.37 1.96
CA HIS A 26 8.14 17.70 3.26
C HIS A 26 7.23 16.47 3.26
N LYS A 27 7.52 15.48 4.13
CA LYS A 27 6.68 14.28 4.29
C LYS A 27 6.70 13.75 5.71
N THR A 28 5.68 12.99 6.07
CA THR A 28 5.69 12.18 7.29
C THR A 28 6.89 11.23 7.32
N GLN A 29 7.70 11.31 8.37
CA GLN A 29 8.83 10.42 8.57
C GLN A 29 8.39 9.11 9.25
N GLY A 30 8.94 7.98 8.78
CA GLY A 30 8.63 6.66 9.34
C GLY A 30 7.12 6.40 9.42
N ASN A 31 6.64 6.12 10.62
CA ASN A 31 5.24 5.86 10.96
C ASN A 31 4.60 6.94 11.83
N LEU A 32 5.09 8.19 11.79
CA LEU A 32 4.56 9.33 12.54
C LEU A 32 3.21 9.81 11.93
N ASN A 33 2.25 8.90 11.83
CA ASN A 33 0.98 9.08 11.11
C ASN A 33 -0.27 9.07 12.00
N ASN A 34 -0.10 8.95 13.32
CA ASN A 34 -1.18 8.96 14.31
C ASN A 34 -1.32 10.34 14.98
N GLU A 35 -2.17 10.44 15.99
CA GLU A 35 -2.48 11.69 16.72
C GLU A 35 -1.27 12.34 17.42
N LEU A 36 -0.21 11.58 17.68
CA LEU A 36 1.05 12.13 18.19
C LEU A 36 2.03 12.44 17.05
N GLY A 37 2.08 11.59 16.04
CA GLY A 37 3.04 11.69 14.94
C GLY A 37 2.72 12.79 13.93
N VAL A 38 1.44 13.02 13.62
CA VAL A 38 1.04 14.07 12.67
C VAL A 38 1.41 15.46 13.18
N PRO A 39 1.11 15.86 14.42
CA PRO A 39 1.57 17.15 14.96
C PRO A 39 3.10 17.29 14.91
N LEU A 40 3.85 16.24 15.26
CA LEU A 40 5.31 16.26 15.18
C LEU A 40 5.81 16.46 13.74
N THR A 41 5.15 15.83 12.78
CA THR A 41 5.45 16.01 11.36
C THR A 41 5.22 17.46 10.92
N LEU A 42 4.08 18.07 11.32
CA LEU A 42 3.75 19.46 10.99
C LEU A 42 4.73 20.45 11.64
N LEU A 43 5.08 20.23 12.91
CA LEU A 43 6.01 21.10 13.65
C LEU A 43 7.46 20.98 13.15
N SER A 44 7.84 19.85 12.54
CA SER A 44 9.16 19.66 11.96
C SER A 44 9.30 20.14 10.51
N MET A 45 8.22 20.68 9.95
CA MET A 45 8.21 21.17 8.57
C MET A 45 9.08 22.43 8.44
N PRO A 46 10.06 22.44 7.52
CA PRO A 46 10.85 23.66 7.22
C PRO A 46 9.95 24.81 6.76
N GLU A 47 10.33 26.06 7.09
CA GLU A 47 9.57 27.26 6.72
C GLU A 47 9.45 27.46 5.21
N ASP A 48 10.43 26.99 4.44
CA ASP A 48 10.46 27.10 2.98
C ASP A 48 9.80 25.92 2.26
N THR A 49 9.02 25.09 2.98
CA THR A 49 8.27 23.97 2.41
C THR A 49 7.15 24.48 1.50
N GLU A 50 7.14 24.00 0.25
CA GLU A 50 6.15 24.35 -0.77
C GLU A 50 5.05 23.28 -0.89
N ALA A 51 5.39 22.00 -0.63
CA ALA A 51 4.45 20.89 -0.61
C ALA A 51 4.72 19.98 0.59
N ALA A 52 3.64 19.38 1.15
CA ALA A 52 3.77 18.42 2.24
C ALA A 52 2.89 17.19 1.98
N VAL A 53 3.48 16.00 2.13
CA VAL A 53 2.77 14.71 2.02
C VAL A 53 2.58 14.13 3.42
N ILE A 54 1.39 14.28 3.97
CA ILE A 54 1.07 13.90 5.35
C ILE A 54 0.29 12.59 5.35
N GLU A 55 0.94 11.54 5.86
CA GLU A 55 0.31 10.24 6.08
C GLU A 55 -0.55 10.29 7.34
N MET A 56 -1.81 9.85 7.24
CA MET A 56 -2.78 9.80 8.33
C MET A 56 -3.27 8.36 8.52
N GLY A 57 -2.82 7.74 9.61
CA GLY A 57 -3.20 6.40 10.04
C GLY A 57 -4.21 6.45 11.16
N ILE A 58 -5.22 5.60 11.10
CA ILE A 58 -6.29 5.51 12.10
C ILE A 58 -6.60 4.06 12.43
N SER A 59 -7.06 3.84 13.66
CA SER A 59 -7.54 2.57 14.17
C SER A 59 -9.00 2.63 14.64
N ASP A 60 -9.56 3.84 14.86
CA ASP A 60 -10.91 4.04 15.38
C ASP A 60 -11.62 5.24 14.71
N PHE A 61 -12.94 5.31 14.90
CA PHE A 61 -13.76 6.44 14.45
C PHE A 61 -13.36 7.74 15.13
N GLY A 62 -13.45 8.86 14.39
CA GLY A 62 -13.14 10.21 14.88
C GLY A 62 -11.65 10.55 14.90
N GLU A 63 -10.73 9.56 14.86
CA GLU A 63 -9.29 9.84 14.76
C GLU A 63 -8.97 10.59 13.47
N MET A 64 -9.54 10.16 12.34
CA MET A 64 -9.33 10.84 11.05
C MET A 64 -9.87 12.27 11.05
N THR A 65 -10.98 12.52 11.75
CA THR A 65 -11.51 13.89 11.92
C THR A 65 -10.47 14.77 12.60
N ARG A 66 -9.87 14.33 13.72
CA ARG A 66 -8.85 15.08 14.45
C ARG A 66 -7.56 15.28 13.64
N LEU A 67 -7.10 14.23 12.94
CA LEU A 67 -5.93 14.32 12.07
C LEU A 67 -6.14 15.29 10.92
N SER A 68 -7.28 15.21 10.24
CA SER A 68 -7.59 16.10 9.11
C SER A 68 -7.84 17.55 9.53
N GLU A 69 -8.33 17.79 10.75
CA GLU A 69 -8.45 19.12 11.30
C GLU A 69 -7.09 19.81 11.47
N MET A 70 -6.07 19.06 11.91
CA MET A 70 -4.69 19.56 12.01
C MET A 70 -4.04 19.78 10.64
N VAL A 71 -4.26 18.86 9.69
CA VAL A 71 -3.61 18.86 8.37
C VAL A 71 -4.29 19.80 7.39
N GLN A 72 -5.61 19.90 7.40
CA GLN A 72 -6.43 20.66 6.44
C GLN A 72 -5.99 20.43 4.99
N PRO A 73 -6.08 19.20 4.47
CA PRO A 73 -5.47 18.85 3.20
C PRO A 73 -6.11 19.60 2.02
N THR A 74 -5.28 20.00 1.06
CA THR A 74 -5.68 20.56 -0.24
C THR A 74 -5.89 19.46 -1.28
N ILE A 75 -5.27 18.29 -1.07
CA ILE A 75 -5.51 17.06 -1.84
C ILE A 75 -5.66 15.91 -0.85
N CYS A 76 -6.73 15.14 -1.00
CA CYS A 76 -7.02 13.94 -0.21
C CYS A 76 -6.81 12.69 -1.07
N VAL A 77 -5.90 11.81 -0.66
CA VAL A 77 -5.64 10.54 -1.36
C VAL A 77 -6.09 9.37 -0.51
N LEU A 78 -6.95 8.50 -1.03
CA LEU A 78 -7.31 7.23 -0.41
C LEU A 78 -6.89 6.05 -1.31
N THR A 79 -6.07 5.15 -0.75
CA THR A 79 -5.45 4.07 -1.52
C THR A 79 -6.35 2.85 -1.67
N ILE A 80 -6.77 2.22 -0.57
CA ILE A 80 -7.60 1.00 -0.54
C ILE A 80 -8.41 0.95 0.76
N ILE A 81 -9.61 0.38 0.70
CA ILE A 81 -10.46 0.03 1.84
C ILE A 81 -10.46 -1.49 2.01
N GLY A 82 -9.47 -2.00 2.72
CA GLY A 82 -9.31 -3.43 3.01
C GLY A 82 -9.68 -3.78 4.46
N GLU A 83 -9.50 -5.06 4.79
CA GLU A 83 -9.74 -5.62 6.13
C GLU A 83 -8.62 -5.18 7.09
N CYS A 84 -8.81 -4.05 7.77
CA CYS A 84 -7.89 -3.55 8.81
C CYS A 84 -8.68 -2.91 9.94
N HIS A 85 -8.20 -3.05 11.17
CA HIS A 85 -8.80 -2.47 12.37
C HIS A 85 -10.29 -2.84 12.54
N LEU A 86 -10.69 -4.05 12.08
CA LEU A 86 -12.09 -4.49 12.10
C LEU A 86 -12.60 -4.65 13.53
N GLU A 87 -11.73 -4.88 14.49
CA GLU A 87 -12.08 -4.93 15.91
C GLU A 87 -12.79 -3.64 16.36
N ASN A 88 -12.34 -2.48 15.90
CA ASN A 88 -12.91 -1.18 16.25
C ASN A 88 -13.90 -0.65 15.21
N LEU A 89 -13.64 -0.92 13.93
CA LEU A 89 -14.40 -0.36 12.80
C LEU A 89 -15.53 -1.28 12.30
N GLY A 90 -15.58 -2.53 12.79
CA GLY A 90 -16.58 -3.51 12.48
C GLY A 90 -16.36 -4.22 11.15
N ASP A 91 -16.54 -3.53 10.04
CA ASP A 91 -16.42 -4.07 8.70
C ASP A 91 -15.77 -3.06 7.72
N ARG A 92 -15.66 -3.43 6.44
CA ARG A 92 -15.10 -2.55 5.40
C ARG A 92 -15.94 -1.28 5.17
N ASP A 93 -17.23 -1.28 5.46
CA ASP A 93 -18.06 -0.07 5.39
C ASP A 93 -17.72 0.88 6.54
N GLY A 94 -17.46 0.35 7.73
CA GLY A 94 -16.91 1.12 8.85
C GLY A 94 -15.53 1.69 8.54
N VAL A 95 -14.65 0.90 7.90
CA VAL A 95 -13.33 1.39 7.44
C VAL A 95 -13.47 2.53 6.43
N LEU A 96 -14.36 2.40 5.43
CA LEU A 96 -14.66 3.47 4.47
C LEU A 96 -15.14 4.72 5.21
N LYS A 97 -16.14 4.58 6.10
CA LYS A 97 -16.70 5.70 6.88
C LYS A 97 -15.62 6.41 7.69
N ALA A 98 -14.79 5.68 8.41
CA ALA A 98 -13.74 6.26 9.24
C ALA A 98 -12.68 7.00 8.41
N LYS A 99 -12.23 6.42 7.28
CA LYS A 99 -11.20 7.06 6.44
C LYS A 99 -11.72 8.26 5.64
N THR A 100 -12.98 8.24 5.22
CA THR A 100 -13.62 9.38 4.53
C THR A 100 -13.93 10.56 5.44
N GLU A 101 -13.79 10.41 6.76
CA GLU A 101 -13.82 11.57 7.68
C GLU A 101 -12.77 12.62 7.32
N MET A 102 -11.67 12.25 6.64
CA MET A 102 -10.68 13.19 6.11
C MET A 102 -11.30 14.31 5.29
N PHE A 103 -12.38 14.04 4.58
CA PHE A 103 -13.01 15.00 3.67
C PHE A 103 -13.70 16.15 4.39
N LYS A 104 -14.08 15.97 5.68
CA LYS A 104 -14.79 16.98 6.45
C LYS A 104 -13.95 18.24 6.68
N ASN A 105 -12.65 18.07 6.88
CA ASN A 105 -11.71 19.15 7.19
C ASN A 105 -10.76 19.46 6.02
N ALA A 106 -11.04 18.92 4.84
CA ALA A 106 -10.33 19.32 3.63
C ALA A 106 -10.63 20.79 3.30
N ARG A 107 -9.64 21.49 2.74
CA ARG A 107 -9.82 22.89 2.29
C ARG A 107 -10.98 22.99 1.30
N GLU A 108 -11.63 24.17 1.24
CA GLU A 108 -12.83 24.40 0.42
C GLU A 108 -12.65 23.97 -1.04
N ASN A 109 -11.48 24.22 -1.62
CA ASN A 109 -11.17 23.84 -3.01
C ASN A 109 -10.34 22.55 -3.13
N ALA A 110 -10.34 21.71 -2.10
CA ALA A 110 -9.56 20.47 -2.13
C ALA A 110 -9.97 19.55 -3.27
N ASP A 111 -9.01 18.78 -3.75
CA ASP A 111 -9.21 17.69 -4.72
C ASP A 111 -9.15 16.32 -4.01
N PHE A 112 -9.85 15.34 -4.59
CA PHE A 112 -10.00 14.01 -4.00
C PHE A 112 -9.55 12.97 -5.01
N ILE A 113 -8.52 12.21 -4.67
CA ILE A 113 -7.91 11.17 -5.50
C ILE A 113 -8.22 9.82 -4.85
N LEU A 114 -9.06 9.01 -5.49
CA LEU A 114 -9.58 7.78 -4.95
C LEU A 114 -9.26 6.59 -5.86
N ASN A 115 -8.95 5.44 -5.27
CA ASN A 115 -8.76 4.21 -6.04
C ASN A 115 -10.10 3.71 -6.59
N GLY A 116 -10.28 3.81 -7.91
CA GLY A 116 -11.52 3.42 -8.59
C GLY A 116 -11.63 1.92 -8.85
N ASP A 117 -10.57 1.14 -8.62
CA ASP A 117 -10.61 -0.32 -8.64
C ASP A 117 -11.04 -0.91 -7.29
N ASP A 118 -11.03 -0.10 -6.23
CA ASP A 118 -11.57 -0.49 -4.93
C ASP A 118 -13.10 -0.40 -4.95
N ASP A 119 -13.77 -1.51 -4.62
CA ASP A 119 -15.23 -1.64 -4.67
C ASP A 119 -15.96 -0.65 -3.73
N LYS A 120 -15.32 -0.26 -2.62
CA LYS A 120 -15.86 0.71 -1.67
C LYS A 120 -15.61 2.15 -2.12
N LEU A 121 -14.37 2.50 -2.48
CA LEU A 121 -14.02 3.86 -2.91
C LEU A 121 -14.72 4.23 -4.23
N SER A 122 -14.92 3.29 -5.14
CA SER A 122 -15.63 3.52 -6.41
C SER A 122 -17.10 3.91 -6.23
N THR A 123 -17.69 3.69 -5.04
CA THR A 123 -19.06 4.13 -4.73
C THR A 123 -19.15 5.63 -4.40
N VAL A 124 -18.04 6.29 -4.06
CA VAL A 124 -17.97 7.71 -3.71
C VAL A 124 -18.07 8.55 -4.97
N LYS A 125 -19.26 9.03 -5.32
CA LYS A 125 -19.49 9.76 -6.59
C LYS A 125 -19.18 11.25 -6.49
N THR A 126 -19.37 11.85 -5.33
CA THR A 126 -19.13 13.26 -5.07
C THR A 126 -18.60 13.46 -3.65
N VAL A 127 -17.68 14.39 -3.47
CA VAL A 127 -17.15 14.84 -2.19
C VAL A 127 -17.16 16.36 -2.20
N ASN A 128 -17.83 16.99 -1.22
CA ASN A 128 -17.94 18.45 -1.11
C ASN A 128 -18.39 19.13 -2.42
N GLY A 129 -19.30 18.47 -3.18
CA GLY A 129 -19.81 18.95 -4.47
C GLY A 129 -18.90 18.73 -5.68
N LYS A 130 -17.69 18.18 -5.49
CA LYS A 130 -16.75 17.82 -6.58
C LYS A 130 -16.79 16.33 -6.92
N LYS A 131 -16.58 15.98 -8.17
CA LYS A 131 -16.31 14.59 -8.61
C LYS A 131 -14.87 14.25 -8.22
N PRO A 132 -14.63 13.12 -7.52
CA PRO A 132 -13.26 12.64 -7.29
C PRO A 132 -12.55 12.28 -8.60
N VAL A 133 -11.23 12.41 -8.61
CA VAL A 133 -10.35 11.85 -9.62
C VAL A 133 -10.09 10.39 -9.26
N PHE A 134 -10.42 9.47 -10.15
CA PHE A 134 -10.22 8.05 -9.92
C PHE A 134 -8.93 7.56 -10.56
N PHE A 135 -8.15 6.79 -9.81
CA PHE A 135 -6.99 6.07 -10.30
C PHE A 135 -7.14 4.56 -10.10
N GLY A 136 -6.49 3.78 -10.93
CA GLY A 136 -6.51 2.31 -10.85
C GLY A 136 -5.96 1.67 -12.12
N LEU A 137 -5.90 0.35 -12.18
CA LEU A 137 -5.39 -0.37 -13.35
C LEU A 137 -6.42 -0.46 -14.49
N ASP A 138 -7.71 -0.43 -14.14
CA ASP A 138 -8.81 -0.49 -15.09
C ASP A 138 -8.94 0.83 -15.86
N ALA A 139 -9.08 0.75 -17.19
CA ALA A 139 -9.23 1.88 -18.10
C ALA A 139 -10.51 2.73 -17.89
N LYS A 140 -11.42 2.30 -17.00
CA LYS A 140 -12.56 3.12 -16.58
C LYS A 140 -12.17 4.31 -15.70
N ASN A 141 -10.95 4.29 -15.11
CA ASN A 141 -10.45 5.32 -14.23
C ASN A 141 -9.93 6.52 -15.02
N ASP A 142 -9.90 7.70 -14.38
CA ASP A 142 -9.36 8.92 -14.98
C ASP A 142 -7.83 8.80 -15.17
N PHE A 143 -7.14 8.10 -14.25
CA PHE A 143 -5.73 7.69 -14.33
C PHE A 143 -5.65 6.18 -14.30
N TYR A 144 -5.13 5.55 -15.35
CA TYR A 144 -5.01 4.10 -15.44
C TYR A 144 -3.66 3.68 -16.04
N ALA A 145 -3.37 2.38 -16.06
CA ALA A 145 -2.11 1.89 -16.61
C ALA A 145 -2.32 0.75 -17.61
N LYS A 146 -1.40 0.67 -18.58
CA LYS A 146 -1.28 -0.42 -19.53
C LYS A 146 0.18 -0.85 -19.69
N ASN A 147 0.41 -1.94 -20.43
CA ASN A 147 1.77 -2.46 -20.71
C ASN A 147 2.58 -2.78 -19.44
N ILE A 148 1.91 -3.22 -18.36
CA ILE A 148 2.55 -3.53 -17.10
C ILE A 148 3.40 -4.80 -17.25
N LYS A 149 4.70 -4.69 -16.92
CA LYS A 149 5.66 -5.81 -17.02
C LYS A 149 6.65 -5.77 -15.85
N ASN A 150 6.91 -6.93 -15.25
CA ASN A 150 8.06 -7.09 -14.36
C ASN A 150 9.32 -7.23 -15.21
N SER A 151 10.35 -6.43 -14.97
CA SER A 151 11.59 -6.42 -15.76
C SER A 151 12.61 -7.47 -15.33
N GLY A 152 12.30 -8.27 -14.29
CA GLY A 152 13.18 -9.34 -13.80
C GLY A 152 14.33 -8.86 -12.89
N ASP A 153 14.68 -7.58 -12.96
CA ASP A 153 15.74 -6.93 -12.15
C ASP A 153 15.19 -6.20 -10.90
N GLY A 154 13.95 -6.51 -10.52
CA GLY A 154 13.32 -5.91 -9.34
C GLY A 154 12.57 -4.60 -9.62
N LYS A 155 12.22 -4.35 -10.88
CA LYS A 155 11.48 -3.17 -11.32
C LYS A 155 10.19 -3.55 -12.03
N VAL A 156 9.25 -2.61 -12.07
CA VAL A 156 8.03 -2.71 -12.88
C VAL A 156 8.05 -1.61 -13.93
N LEU A 157 7.82 -1.99 -15.19
CA LEU A 157 7.59 -1.07 -16.30
C LEU A 157 6.09 -0.92 -16.53
N ALA A 158 5.62 0.30 -16.78
CA ALA A 158 4.22 0.55 -17.09
C ALA A 158 4.07 1.81 -17.96
N THR A 159 2.96 1.91 -18.67
CA THR A 159 2.52 3.14 -19.32
C THR A 159 1.35 3.71 -18.52
N LEU A 160 1.53 4.85 -17.85
CA LEU A 160 0.47 5.59 -17.16
C LEU A 160 -0.33 6.40 -18.20
N CYS A 161 -1.66 6.33 -18.13
CA CYS A 161 -2.57 6.92 -19.11
C CYS A 161 -3.57 7.86 -18.42
N PHE A 162 -3.77 9.07 -18.94
CA PHE A 162 -4.74 10.07 -18.47
C PHE A 162 -4.92 11.16 -19.53
N ASP A 163 -6.10 11.72 -19.67
CA ASP A 163 -6.42 12.86 -20.57
C ASP A 163 -5.83 12.72 -21.99
N ASN A 164 -5.87 11.53 -22.58
CA ASN A 164 -5.24 11.17 -23.87
C ASN A 164 -3.70 11.24 -23.88
N ASN A 165 -3.05 11.46 -22.73
CA ASN A 165 -1.60 11.38 -22.56
C ASN A 165 -1.17 9.99 -22.11
N ASN A 166 0.08 9.66 -22.41
CA ASN A 166 0.72 8.43 -21.98
C ASN A 166 2.14 8.75 -21.49
N ILE A 167 2.47 8.26 -20.31
CA ILE A 167 3.82 8.39 -19.71
C ILE A 167 4.36 6.99 -19.48
N ASP A 168 5.47 6.65 -20.14
CA ASP A 168 6.19 5.42 -19.81
C ASP A 168 7.02 5.63 -18.54
N VAL A 169 6.89 4.72 -17.59
CA VAL A 169 7.57 4.80 -16.30
C VAL A 169 8.29 3.50 -15.96
N GLU A 170 9.40 3.64 -15.26
CA GLU A 170 10.12 2.57 -14.61
C GLU A 170 10.01 2.75 -13.10
N ILE A 171 9.37 1.82 -12.42
CA ILE A 171 9.16 1.85 -10.97
C ILE A 171 10.21 0.92 -10.33
N PRO A 172 11.17 1.44 -9.53
CA PRO A 172 12.21 0.64 -8.90
C PRO A 172 11.68 -0.11 -7.67
N ALA A 173 10.69 -0.97 -7.88
CA ALA A 173 10.05 -1.80 -6.87
C ALA A 173 9.36 -2.99 -7.52
N ILE A 174 9.06 -4.04 -6.74
CA ILE A 174 8.34 -5.21 -7.20
C ILE A 174 6.83 -5.11 -6.91
N GLY A 175 6.05 -5.82 -7.70
CA GLY A 175 4.60 -5.94 -7.52
C GLY A 175 3.80 -4.90 -8.31
N THR A 176 2.74 -5.39 -8.96
CA THR A 176 1.87 -4.55 -9.81
C THR A 176 1.12 -3.46 -9.03
N TYR A 177 0.90 -3.66 -7.71
CA TYR A 177 0.32 -2.64 -6.84
C TYR A 177 1.18 -1.37 -6.76
N MET A 178 2.48 -1.42 -7.07
CA MET A 178 3.33 -0.24 -7.14
C MET A 178 2.94 0.67 -8.31
N VAL A 179 2.37 0.11 -9.38
CA VAL A 179 1.79 0.89 -10.48
C VAL A 179 0.59 1.72 -9.99
N THR A 180 -0.24 1.13 -9.14
CA THR A 180 -1.38 1.84 -8.54
C THR A 180 -0.90 3.01 -7.66
N ASN A 181 0.19 2.83 -6.90
CA ASN A 181 0.79 3.92 -6.12
C ASN A 181 1.36 5.03 -7.04
N ALA A 182 1.98 4.66 -8.17
CA ALA A 182 2.49 5.61 -9.16
C ALA A 182 1.35 6.39 -9.84
N LEU A 183 0.20 5.75 -10.12
CA LEU A 183 -0.99 6.42 -10.67
C LEU A 183 -1.55 7.46 -9.69
N ALA A 184 -1.63 7.14 -8.39
CA ALA A 184 -2.06 8.12 -7.37
C ALA A 184 -1.10 9.32 -7.32
N ALA A 185 0.22 9.07 -7.41
CA ALA A 185 1.22 10.14 -7.41
C ALA A 185 1.18 10.96 -8.71
N ALA A 186 0.97 10.33 -9.86
CA ALA A 186 0.79 11.02 -11.15
C ALA A 186 -0.45 11.92 -11.13
N ALA A 187 -1.58 11.43 -10.59
CA ALA A 187 -2.80 12.22 -10.44
C ALA A 187 -2.55 13.48 -9.59
N ALA A 188 -1.91 13.35 -8.43
CA ALA A 188 -1.57 14.50 -7.60
C ALA A 188 -0.58 15.43 -8.29
N GLY A 189 0.44 14.90 -8.97
CA GLY A 189 1.41 15.69 -9.75
C GLY A 189 0.73 16.51 -10.83
N LYS A 190 -0.19 15.93 -11.59
CA LYS A 190 -0.94 16.64 -12.65
C LYS A 190 -1.83 17.73 -12.09
N LEU A 191 -2.54 17.47 -10.98
CA LEU A 191 -3.35 18.49 -10.31
C LEU A 191 -2.51 19.68 -9.81
N LEU A 192 -1.24 19.44 -9.47
CA LEU A 192 -0.28 20.46 -9.05
C LEU A 192 0.55 21.03 -10.22
N GLY A 193 0.23 20.66 -11.46
CA GLY A 193 0.82 21.22 -12.67
C GLY A 193 2.19 20.67 -13.06
N LEU A 194 2.63 19.52 -12.52
CA LEU A 194 3.88 18.88 -12.94
C LEU A 194 3.80 18.44 -14.41
N THR A 195 4.93 18.50 -15.10
CA THR A 195 5.06 17.97 -16.46
C THR A 195 5.11 16.44 -16.43
N ASP A 196 4.88 15.83 -17.59
CA ASP A 196 4.96 14.38 -17.76
C ASP A 196 6.38 13.86 -17.45
N GLU A 197 7.41 14.62 -17.84
CA GLU A 197 8.80 14.30 -17.55
C GLU A 197 9.12 14.35 -16.04
N GLU A 198 8.65 15.36 -15.32
CA GLU A 198 8.80 15.45 -13.86
C GLU A 198 8.12 14.27 -13.14
N ILE A 199 6.93 13.87 -13.60
CA ILE A 199 6.23 12.71 -13.05
C ILE A 199 7.04 11.43 -13.31
N ALA A 200 7.50 11.20 -14.55
CA ALA A 200 8.29 10.01 -14.89
C ALA A 200 9.60 9.94 -14.08
N ASN A 201 10.32 11.05 -13.99
CA ASN A 201 11.57 11.16 -13.21
C ASN A 201 11.32 10.94 -11.72
N GLY A 202 10.22 11.48 -11.20
CA GLY A 202 9.81 11.29 -9.80
C GLY A 202 9.51 9.83 -9.50
N VAL A 203 8.73 9.16 -10.35
CA VAL A 203 8.44 7.72 -10.23
C VAL A 203 9.72 6.89 -10.27
N ALA A 204 10.63 7.18 -11.20
CA ALA A 204 11.93 6.49 -11.33
C ALA A 204 12.87 6.74 -10.13
N SER A 205 12.69 7.84 -9.41
CA SER A 205 13.49 8.17 -8.21
C SER A 205 12.96 7.57 -6.92
N TYR A 206 11.83 6.85 -6.96
CA TYR A 206 11.23 6.19 -5.80
C TYR A 206 12.23 5.27 -5.09
N LYS A 207 12.15 5.24 -3.76
CA LYS A 207 12.93 4.32 -2.92
C LYS A 207 12.01 3.59 -1.96
N THR A 208 12.14 2.27 -1.93
CA THR A 208 11.46 1.44 -0.93
C THR A 208 11.95 1.79 0.47
N VAL A 209 11.05 1.83 1.44
CA VAL A 209 11.38 2.15 2.83
C VAL A 209 10.96 1.02 3.77
N GLY A 210 11.86 0.69 4.70
CA GLY A 210 11.62 -0.34 5.72
C GLY A 210 11.35 -1.71 5.12
N SER A 211 10.67 -2.55 5.90
CA SER A 211 10.25 -3.91 5.54
C SER A 211 8.91 -3.89 4.78
N ARG A 212 8.89 -3.24 3.60
CA ARG A 212 7.72 -3.10 2.72
C ARG A 212 8.07 -3.57 1.31
N ALA A 213 7.93 -4.88 1.08
CA ALA A 213 8.31 -5.55 -0.16
C ALA A 213 9.77 -5.25 -0.58
N ASN A 214 10.66 -5.13 0.40
CA ASN A 214 12.08 -4.90 0.16
C ASN A 214 12.71 -6.19 -0.37
N VAL A 215 13.37 -6.11 -1.52
CA VAL A 215 14.01 -7.28 -2.15
C VAL A 215 15.45 -7.39 -1.71
N ILE A 216 15.78 -8.49 -1.02
CA ILE A 216 17.13 -8.82 -0.59
C ILE A 216 17.63 -9.99 -1.44
N ASN A 217 18.62 -9.74 -2.27
CA ASN A 217 19.26 -10.79 -3.06
C ASN A 217 20.55 -11.24 -2.36
N THR A 218 20.56 -12.49 -1.89
CA THR A 218 21.72 -13.07 -1.18
C THR A 218 22.73 -13.74 -2.14
N GLY A 219 22.43 -13.77 -3.44
CA GLY A 219 23.18 -14.55 -4.43
C GLY A 219 22.80 -16.04 -4.46
N LYS A 220 22.12 -16.56 -3.44
CA LYS A 220 21.60 -17.94 -3.39
C LYS A 220 20.08 -17.99 -3.42
N ILE A 221 19.43 -17.08 -2.71
CA ILE A 221 17.98 -16.92 -2.64
C ILE A 221 17.63 -15.45 -2.78
N LYS A 222 16.40 -15.17 -3.20
CA LYS A 222 15.79 -13.85 -3.11
C LYS A 222 14.84 -13.85 -1.92
N ILE A 223 14.82 -12.77 -1.13
CA ILE A 223 13.91 -12.59 0.00
C ILE A 223 13.07 -11.35 -0.28
N ILE A 224 11.76 -11.47 -0.17
CA ILE A 224 10.84 -10.34 -0.13
C ILE A 224 10.57 -10.06 1.35
N ASP A 225 11.18 -9.01 1.90
CA ASP A 225 10.92 -8.56 3.25
C ASP A 225 9.72 -7.60 3.25
N ASP A 226 8.56 -8.11 3.67
CA ASP A 226 7.28 -7.37 3.76
C ASP A 226 6.62 -7.57 5.13
N CYS A 227 7.44 -7.60 6.19
CA CYS A 227 7.00 -7.97 7.54
C CYS A 227 6.71 -6.78 8.47
N TYR A 228 6.55 -5.55 7.93
CA TYR A 228 6.23 -4.38 8.75
C TYR A 228 4.85 -4.50 9.45
N ASN A 229 3.84 -4.91 8.72
CA ASN A 229 2.48 -5.16 9.20
C ASN A 229 1.75 -6.11 8.23
N ALA A 230 0.80 -6.89 8.73
CA ALA A 230 0.05 -7.84 7.94
C ALA A 230 -1.47 -7.67 8.14
N ASN A 231 -2.19 -7.71 7.03
CA ASN A 231 -3.64 -7.89 6.97
C ASN A 231 -4.00 -8.71 5.72
N PRO A 232 -5.22 -9.24 5.57
CA PRO A 232 -5.58 -10.11 4.44
C PRO A 232 -5.29 -9.47 3.08
N THR A 233 -5.60 -8.19 2.92
CA THR A 233 -5.39 -7.45 1.67
C THR A 233 -3.89 -7.34 1.33
N SER A 234 -3.03 -6.96 2.28
CA SER A 234 -1.59 -6.82 2.04
C SER A 234 -0.91 -8.17 1.81
N VAL A 235 -1.25 -9.20 2.60
CA VAL A 235 -0.66 -10.54 2.45
C VAL A 235 -1.03 -11.14 1.08
N ARG A 236 -2.28 -10.99 0.61
CA ARG A 236 -2.66 -11.44 -0.74
C ARG A 236 -1.87 -10.72 -1.82
N ALA A 237 -1.65 -9.40 -1.71
CA ALA A 237 -0.83 -8.64 -2.66
C ALA A 237 0.64 -9.10 -2.68
N SER A 238 1.19 -9.44 -1.51
CA SER A 238 2.55 -10.00 -1.41
C SER A 238 2.63 -11.41 -2.00
N LEU A 239 1.62 -12.26 -1.79
CA LEU A 239 1.51 -13.58 -2.40
C LEU A 239 1.38 -13.51 -3.93
N ASP A 240 0.61 -12.55 -4.47
CA ASP A 240 0.55 -12.28 -5.90
C ASP A 240 1.91 -11.87 -6.45
N THR A 241 2.64 -11.02 -5.73
CA THR A 241 3.98 -10.63 -6.12
C THR A 241 4.93 -11.83 -6.12
N LEU A 242 4.91 -12.63 -5.06
CA LEU A 242 5.74 -13.85 -4.93
C LEU A 242 5.43 -14.85 -6.05
N SER A 243 4.14 -15.06 -6.38
CA SER A 243 3.73 -16.01 -7.41
C SER A 243 4.26 -15.68 -8.81
N ASN A 244 4.47 -14.37 -9.08
CA ASN A 244 4.94 -13.86 -10.36
C ASN A 244 6.48 -13.79 -10.49
N LEU A 245 7.23 -14.16 -9.47
CA LEU A 245 8.70 -14.22 -9.54
C LEU A 245 9.18 -15.60 -10.02
N ASP A 246 10.38 -15.62 -10.61
CA ASP A 246 11.02 -16.87 -11.00
C ASP A 246 11.63 -17.57 -9.77
N GLY A 247 11.57 -18.88 -9.71
CA GLY A 247 12.09 -19.72 -8.64
C GLY A 247 10.99 -20.50 -7.90
N ARG A 248 11.39 -21.37 -6.97
CA ARG A 248 10.47 -22.08 -6.09
C ARG A 248 9.99 -21.10 -4.99
N LYS A 249 8.68 -20.98 -4.82
CA LYS A 249 8.05 -20.06 -3.91
C LYS A 249 7.94 -20.63 -2.51
N VAL A 250 8.45 -19.90 -1.52
CA VAL A 250 8.37 -20.22 -0.10
C VAL A 250 7.80 -19.03 0.63
N ALA A 251 6.63 -19.17 1.23
CA ALA A 251 6.02 -18.12 2.05
C ALA A 251 6.19 -18.41 3.54
N ILE A 252 6.70 -17.43 4.30
CA ILE A 252 6.77 -17.47 5.77
C ILE A 252 5.85 -16.35 6.26
N LEU A 253 4.75 -16.72 6.91
CA LEU A 253 3.65 -15.80 7.23
C LEU A 253 3.37 -15.80 8.74
N GLY A 254 3.10 -14.63 9.30
CA GLY A 254 2.75 -14.45 10.70
C GLY A 254 1.26 -14.18 10.92
N ASP A 255 0.91 -13.91 12.18
CA ASP A 255 -0.43 -13.48 12.56
C ASP A 255 -0.81 -12.15 11.92
N MET A 256 -2.06 -12.05 11.48
CA MET A 256 -2.71 -10.80 11.11
C MET A 256 -3.60 -10.34 12.28
N LYS A 257 -3.27 -9.20 12.87
CA LYS A 257 -3.94 -8.70 14.08
C LYS A 257 -5.07 -7.72 13.78
N GLU A 258 -5.87 -7.41 14.80
CA GLU A 258 -6.95 -6.41 14.76
C GLU A 258 -8.08 -6.73 13.75
N LEU A 259 -8.32 -8.03 13.50
CA LEU A 259 -9.35 -8.50 12.56
C LEU A 259 -10.70 -8.77 13.24
N GLY A 260 -10.77 -8.66 14.57
CA GLY A 260 -12.00 -8.85 15.34
C GLY A 260 -12.54 -10.28 15.25
N SER A 261 -13.87 -10.44 15.24
CA SER A 261 -14.52 -11.76 15.28
C SER A 261 -14.24 -12.64 14.06
N GLU A 262 -13.81 -12.09 12.95
CA GLU A 262 -13.56 -12.82 11.71
C GLU A 262 -12.09 -13.29 11.57
N GLU A 263 -11.26 -13.09 12.59
CA GLU A 263 -9.81 -13.31 12.52
C GLU A 263 -9.44 -14.73 12.04
N LEU A 264 -10.05 -15.76 12.61
CA LEU A 264 -9.77 -17.17 12.24
C LEU A 264 -10.12 -17.46 10.79
N LYS A 265 -11.31 -16.98 10.36
CA LYS A 265 -11.80 -17.16 9.01
C LYS A 265 -10.90 -16.42 7.99
N LEU A 266 -10.52 -15.18 8.27
CA LEU A 266 -9.66 -14.38 7.39
C LEU A 266 -8.26 -14.99 7.26
N HIS A 267 -7.73 -15.60 8.33
CA HIS A 267 -6.48 -16.36 8.24
C HIS A 267 -6.63 -17.59 7.36
N PHE A 268 -7.68 -18.40 7.58
CA PHE A 268 -7.95 -19.58 6.76
C PHE A 268 -8.12 -19.22 5.27
N ASP A 269 -8.95 -18.21 4.96
CA ASP A 269 -9.21 -17.75 3.59
C ASP A 269 -7.93 -17.21 2.92
N THR A 270 -7.03 -16.59 3.68
CA THR A 270 -5.71 -16.15 3.18
C THR A 270 -4.80 -17.35 2.88
N GLY A 271 -4.88 -18.41 3.67
CA GLY A 271 -4.20 -19.67 3.39
C GLY A 271 -4.70 -20.35 2.11
N VAL A 272 -6.01 -20.42 1.93
CA VAL A 272 -6.63 -20.92 0.68
C VAL A 272 -6.17 -20.09 -0.51
N TYR A 273 -6.08 -18.77 -0.35
CA TYR A 273 -5.55 -17.90 -1.39
C TYR A 273 -4.10 -18.22 -1.73
N ALA A 274 -3.21 -18.40 -0.74
CA ALA A 274 -1.82 -18.79 -0.97
C ALA A 274 -1.71 -20.09 -1.78
N LYS A 275 -2.53 -21.09 -1.43
CA LYS A 275 -2.61 -22.36 -2.18
C LYS A 275 -3.05 -22.15 -3.63
N SER A 276 -4.01 -21.25 -3.88
CA SER A 276 -4.50 -20.95 -5.24
C SER A 276 -3.46 -20.25 -6.12
N LYS A 277 -2.38 -19.73 -5.53
CA LYS A 277 -1.27 -19.07 -6.22
C LYS A 277 -0.05 -19.97 -6.46
N ASP A 278 -0.22 -21.28 -6.30
CA ASP A 278 0.86 -22.28 -6.47
C ASP A 278 2.09 -21.98 -5.58
N ILE A 279 1.87 -21.41 -4.40
CA ILE A 279 2.92 -21.25 -3.40
C ILE A 279 3.20 -22.63 -2.81
N GLY A 280 4.25 -23.29 -3.32
CA GLY A 280 4.53 -24.70 -3.05
C GLY A 280 4.94 -25.01 -1.60
N THR A 281 5.31 -23.99 -0.82
CA THR A 281 5.68 -24.16 0.59
C THR A 281 5.19 -22.95 1.39
N VAL A 282 4.33 -23.23 2.37
CA VAL A 282 3.84 -22.22 3.33
C VAL A 282 4.22 -22.66 4.73
N ILE A 283 4.94 -21.82 5.44
CA ILE A 283 5.28 -21.96 6.86
C ILE A 283 4.63 -20.80 7.59
N THR A 284 3.93 -21.07 8.68
CA THR A 284 3.30 -20.02 9.47
C THR A 284 3.82 -20.00 10.90
N VAL A 285 3.80 -18.81 11.49
CA VAL A 285 4.27 -18.57 12.86
C VAL A 285 3.24 -17.73 13.59
N GLY A 286 2.75 -18.24 14.71
CA GLY A 286 1.77 -17.56 15.55
C GLY A 286 0.49 -18.40 15.76
N GLU A 287 -0.31 -17.99 16.74
CA GLU A 287 -1.51 -18.73 17.14
C GLU A 287 -2.60 -18.67 16.07
N LEU A 288 -2.88 -17.46 15.55
CA LEU A 288 -3.89 -17.24 14.51
C LEU A 288 -3.42 -17.78 13.15
N ALA A 289 -2.14 -17.70 12.89
CA ALA A 289 -1.53 -18.17 11.66
C ALA A 289 -1.61 -19.71 11.48
N LYS A 290 -1.98 -20.46 12.51
CA LYS A 290 -2.33 -21.89 12.40
C LYS A 290 -3.52 -22.13 11.44
N GLU A 291 -4.51 -21.24 11.46
CA GLU A 291 -5.65 -21.33 10.53
C GLU A 291 -5.21 -21.04 9.08
N LEU A 292 -4.26 -20.11 8.88
CA LEU A 292 -3.67 -19.86 7.57
C LEU A 292 -2.94 -21.11 7.06
N ALA A 293 -2.15 -21.78 7.93
CA ALA A 293 -1.50 -23.04 7.57
C ALA A 293 -2.51 -24.11 7.14
N LYS A 294 -3.65 -24.25 7.84
CA LYS A 294 -4.72 -25.20 7.47
C LYS A 294 -5.26 -24.89 6.08
N GLY A 295 -5.54 -23.63 5.75
CA GLY A 295 -6.03 -23.22 4.42
C GLY A 295 -5.01 -23.47 3.30
N ALA A 296 -3.71 -23.37 3.60
CA ALA A 296 -2.63 -23.52 2.65
C ALA A 296 -2.05 -24.93 2.56
N ASP A 297 -2.51 -25.91 3.37
CA ASP A 297 -1.85 -27.19 3.61
C ASP A 297 -0.38 -27.02 4.03
N GLY A 298 -0.10 -25.98 4.79
CA GLY A 298 1.23 -25.57 5.25
C GLY A 298 1.64 -26.15 6.60
N LYS A 299 2.79 -25.72 7.09
CA LYS A 299 3.30 -26.06 8.41
C LYS A 299 3.17 -24.89 9.36
N ALA A 300 2.62 -25.13 10.57
CA ALA A 300 2.44 -24.12 11.60
C ALA A 300 3.39 -24.32 12.77
N PHE A 301 3.85 -23.20 13.33
CA PHE A 301 4.71 -23.14 14.51
C PHE A 301 4.21 -22.04 15.45
N ASP A 302 4.41 -22.21 16.76
CA ASP A 302 3.99 -21.23 17.75
C ASP A 302 4.93 -20.02 17.77
N THR A 303 6.24 -20.26 17.65
CA THR A 303 7.27 -19.23 17.70
C THR A 303 8.22 -19.31 16.50
N ILE A 304 8.95 -18.22 16.27
CA ILE A 304 9.97 -18.20 15.21
C ILE A 304 11.15 -19.13 15.55
N GLU A 305 11.45 -19.31 16.82
CA GLU A 305 12.47 -20.22 17.31
C GLU A 305 12.15 -21.66 16.93
N ASP A 306 10.87 -22.08 17.06
CA ASP A 306 10.41 -23.41 16.68
C ASP A 306 10.37 -23.59 15.17
N ALA A 307 10.04 -22.55 14.43
CA ALA A 307 9.97 -22.58 12.96
C ALA A 307 11.37 -22.60 12.32
N LYS A 308 12.36 -21.96 12.92
CA LYS A 308 13.70 -21.74 12.36
C LYS A 308 14.38 -23.02 11.85
N PRO A 309 14.41 -24.16 12.58
CA PRO A 309 15.02 -25.40 12.08
C PRO A 309 14.33 -25.91 10.80
N GLU A 310 12.99 -25.81 10.73
CA GLU A 310 12.24 -26.23 9.55
C GLU A 310 12.46 -25.28 8.37
N ILE A 311 12.50 -23.96 8.61
CA ILE A 311 12.81 -22.95 7.59
C ILE A 311 14.18 -23.24 6.98
N LEU A 312 15.22 -23.41 7.80
CA LEU A 312 16.58 -23.67 7.34
C LEU A 312 16.72 -24.99 6.56
N LYS A 313 15.95 -26.02 6.94
CA LYS A 313 15.89 -27.30 6.22
C LYS A 313 15.16 -27.18 4.88
N THR A 314 14.17 -26.31 4.81
CA THR A 314 13.27 -26.17 3.67
C THR A 314 13.89 -25.33 2.55
N ILE A 315 14.59 -24.24 2.90
CA ILE A 315 15.15 -23.28 1.94
C ILE A 315 16.28 -23.91 1.13
N LYS A 316 16.25 -23.69 -0.19
CA LYS A 316 17.24 -24.17 -1.15
C LYS A 316 17.74 -23.03 -2.04
N SER A 317 18.88 -23.22 -2.67
CA SER A 317 19.39 -22.29 -3.68
C SER A 317 18.39 -22.16 -4.83
N GLY A 318 18.10 -20.93 -5.26
CA GLY A 318 17.12 -20.60 -6.28
C GLY A 318 15.70 -20.30 -5.75
N ASP A 319 15.48 -20.40 -4.43
CA ASP A 319 14.19 -20.05 -3.81
C ASP A 319 13.94 -18.53 -3.78
N VAL A 320 12.65 -18.21 -3.76
CA VAL A 320 12.11 -16.87 -3.47
C VAL A 320 11.15 -16.98 -2.32
#